data_ddd6fac0cacf4177fba23d8ae3a05d9b
#
_entry.id   ddd6fac0cacf4177fba23d8ae3a05d9b
#
_cell.length_a   1.000
_cell.length_b   1.000
_cell.length_c   1.000
_cell.angle_alpha   90.00
_cell.angle_beta   90.00
_cell.angle_gamma   90.00
#
_symmetry.space_group_name_H-M   'P 1'
#
loop_
_entity.id
_entity.type
_entity.pdbx_description
1 polymer ?
#
loop_
_entity_poly.entity_id
_entity_poly.type
_entity_poly.pdbx_seq_one_letter_code
_entity_poly.pdbx_strand_id
1 'polypeptide(L)'
;TVFAALAVIGWFVFPLVGDEARTAPWTASLVTFCILLVLAMFMVTRPVHLPALPSWLSMCLACVAIGATVLAAFWPHPAAQAATQDHTGGAMAGACMGVGLLLGVPVYALLRLVDRGNAMGSLVAAAAAGLAGNFVLKAHCSVPGTSHELLGHASVALVFVVGLGLVHRVTQKPS
;
A
#
# COMPACT_ATOMS: atom_id res chain seq x y z
N THR A 1 -0.38 2.95 -19.27
CA THR A 1 0.21 4.29 -19.54
C THR A 1 0.10 5.21 -18.33
N VAL A 2 -1.07 5.37 -17.69
CA VAL A 2 -1.26 6.26 -16.50
C VAL A 2 -0.40 5.81 -15.31
N PHE A 3 -0.30 4.51 -15.07
CA PHE A 3 0.50 3.96 -13.98
C PHE A 3 2.01 4.25 -14.16
N ALA A 4 2.49 4.09 -15.39
CA ALA A 4 3.87 4.42 -15.72
C ALA A 4 4.14 5.92 -15.53
N ALA A 5 3.19 6.78 -15.92
CA ALA A 5 3.30 8.21 -15.73
C ALA A 5 3.32 8.60 -14.24
N LEU A 6 2.46 8.02 -13.41
CA LEU A 6 2.45 8.26 -11.96
C LEU A 6 3.74 7.75 -11.28
N ALA A 7 4.24 6.59 -11.70
CA ALA A 7 5.51 6.06 -11.21
C ALA A 7 6.69 6.96 -11.61
N VAL A 8 6.70 7.44 -12.85
CA VAL A 8 7.73 8.38 -13.36
C VAL A 8 7.64 9.72 -12.63
N ILE A 9 6.44 10.28 -12.44
CA ILE A 9 6.25 11.51 -11.68
C ILE A 9 6.74 11.32 -10.24
N GLY A 10 6.33 10.23 -9.59
CA GLY A 10 6.80 9.90 -8.24
C GLY A 10 8.33 9.78 -8.17
N TRP A 11 8.94 9.18 -9.17
CA TRP A 11 10.40 9.03 -9.26
C TRP A 11 11.13 10.37 -9.34
N PHE A 12 10.61 11.34 -10.11
CA PHE A 12 11.25 12.64 -10.29
C PHE A 12 10.89 13.65 -9.20
N VAL A 13 9.70 13.56 -8.60
CA VAL A 13 9.23 14.52 -7.60
C VAL A 13 9.77 14.19 -6.21
N PHE A 14 9.96 12.92 -5.89
CA PHE A 14 10.46 12.49 -4.58
C PHE A 14 11.86 11.88 -4.71
N PRO A 15 12.87 12.44 -4.05
CA PRO A 15 14.19 11.84 -4.04
C PRO A 15 14.13 10.43 -3.43
N LEU A 16 14.81 9.49 -4.07
CA LEU A 16 14.94 8.14 -3.51
C LEU A 16 15.74 8.19 -2.21
N VAL A 17 15.41 7.29 -1.31
CA VAL A 17 16.17 7.05 -0.09
C VAL A 17 17.65 6.82 -0.44
N GLY A 18 18.55 7.49 0.27
CA GLY A 18 20.00 7.38 0.05
C GLY A 18 20.52 5.96 0.24
N ASP A 19 21.68 5.67 -0.34
CA ASP A 19 22.27 4.32 -0.36
C ASP A 19 22.51 3.76 1.05
N GLU A 20 22.80 4.60 2.04
CA GLU A 20 23.01 4.19 3.44
C GLU A 20 21.76 3.59 4.09
N ALA A 21 20.57 3.99 3.64
CA ALA A 21 19.31 3.45 4.15
C ALA A 21 18.80 2.22 3.38
N ARG A 22 19.43 1.86 2.26
CA ARG A 22 19.08 0.70 1.43
C ARG A 22 19.66 -0.59 2.00
N THR A 23 19.07 -1.04 3.07
CA THR A 23 19.44 -2.31 3.71
C THR A 23 18.75 -3.51 3.05
N ALA A 24 19.24 -4.72 3.32
CA ALA A 24 18.59 -5.95 2.84
C ALA A 24 17.10 -6.04 3.27
N PRO A 25 16.71 -5.71 4.51
CA PRO A 25 15.30 -5.66 4.90
C PRO A 25 14.48 -4.63 4.13
N TRP A 26 15.03 -3.47 3.84
CA TRP A 26 14.38 -2.44 3.04
C TRP A 26 14.09 -2.96 1.62
N THR A 27 15.10 -3.56 0.98
CA THR A 27 14.96 -4.17 -0.34
C THR A 27 13.93 -5.29 -0.33
N ALA A 28 13.96 -6.17 0.68
CA ALA A 28 12.99 -7.26 0.83
C ALA A 28 11.55 -6.74 0.96
N SER A 29 11.34 -5.65 1.71
CA SER A 29 10.01 -5.01 1.84
C SER A 29 9.52 -4.47 0.50
N LEU A 30 10.36 -3.77 -0.26
CA LEU A 30 9.99 -3.25 -1.58
C LEU A 30 9.67 -4.37 -2.57
N VAL A 31 10.48 -5.41 -2.62
CA VAL A 31 10.24 -6.59 -3.48
C VAL A 31 8.91 -7.25 -3.09
N THR A 32 8.66 -7.42 -1.80
CA THR A 32 7.41 -8.01 -1.30
C THR A 32 6.20 -7.17 -1.72
N PHE A 33 6.25 -5.84 -1.52
CA PHE A 33 5.15 -4.95 -1.94
C PHE A 33 4.94 -4.98 -3.45
N CYS A 34 6.02 -5.01 -4.23
CA CYS A 34 5.95 -5.12 -5.68
C CYS A 34 5.26 -6.42 -6.12
N ILE A 35 5.67 -7.57 -5.57
CA ILE A 35 5.07 -8.87 -5.88
C ILE A 35 3.59 -8.89 -5.52
N LEU A 36 3.23 -8.44 -4.31
CA LEU A 36 1.83 -8.39 -3.88
C LEU A 36 0.98 -7.44 -4.73
N LEU A 37 1.55 -6.30 -5.14
CA LEU A 37 0.88 -5.35 -6.03
C LEU A 37 0.63 -5.97 -7.41
N VAL A 38 1.62 -6.64 -7.99
CA VAL A 38 1.47 -7.34 -9.28
C VAL A 38 0.42 -8.44 -9.19
N LEU A 39 0.41 -9.23 -8.12
CA LEU A 39 -0.62 -10.24 -7.87
C LEU A 39 -2.02 -9.62 -7.75
N ALA A 40 -2.16 -8.53 -7.01
CA ALA A 40 -3.42 -7.81 -6.88
C ALA A 40 -3.90 -7.27 -8.23
N MET A 41 -3.01 -6.66 -9.01
CA MET A 41 -3.29 -6.18 -10.36
C MET A 41 -3.77 -7.32 -11.27
N PHE A 42 -3.08 -8.45 -11.25
CA PHE A 42 -3.47 -9.64 -12.01
C PHE A 42 -4.86 -10.16 -11.62
N MET A 43 -5.16 -10.16 -10.32
CA MET A 43 -6.48 -10.60 -9.82
C MET A 43 -7.62 -9.69 -10.28
N VAL A 44 -7.41 -8.36 -10.28
CA VAL A 44 -8.42 -7.38 -10.69
C VAL A 44 -8.61 -7.35 -12.21
N THR A 45 -7.52 -7.43 -12.98
CA THR A 45 -7.54 -7.31 -14.44
C THR A 45 -7.87 -8.62 -15.16
N ARG A 46 -8.25 -9.64 -14.41
CA ARG A 46 -8.52 -10.96 -14.95
C ARG A 46 -9.59 -10.95 -16.05
N PRO A 47 -9.37 -11.67 -17.17
CA PRO A 47 -10.33 -11.74 -18.26
C PRO A 47 -11.69 -12.29 -17.83
N VAL A 48 -12.76 -11.76 -18.41
CA VAL A 48 -14.16 -12.05 -18.05
C VAL A 48 -14.58 -13.49 -18.29
N HIS A 49 -13.97 -14.12 -19.29
CA HIS A 49 -14.28 -15.50 -19.66
C HIS A 49 -13.72 -16.54 -18.66
N LEU A 50 -12.87 -16.09 -17.73
CA LEU A 50 -12.35 -16.95 -16.68
C LEU A 50 -13.31 -16.98 -15.48
N PRO A 51 -13.44 -18.13 -14.79
CA PRO A 51 -14.31 -18.26 -13.63
C PRO A 51 -13.89 -17.27 -12.53
N ALA A 52 -14.85 -16.75 -11.75
CA ALA A 52 -14.57 -15.86 -10.64
C ALA A 52 -13.57 -16.48 -9.64
N LEU A 53 -12.69 -15.67 -9.11
CA LEU A 53 -11.79 -16.13 -8.06
C LEU A 53 -12.58 -16.39 -6.77
N PRO A 54 -12.22 -17.40 -6.00
CA PRO A 54 -12.85 -17.66 -4.71
C PRO A 54 -12.61 -16.50 -3.75
N SER A 55 -13.62 -16.11 -3.01
CA SER A 55 -13.60 -14.94 -2.11
C SER A 55 -12.48 -15.01 -1.05
N TRP A 56 -12.15 -16.22 -0.59
CA TRP A 56 -11.09 -16.40 0.38
C TRP A 56 -9.73 -15.94 -0.14
N LEU A 57 -9.46 -16.05 -1.45
CA LEU A 57 -8.19 -15.63 -2.04
C LEU A 57 -8.02 -14.10 -1.98
N SER A 58 -9.11 -13.35 -2.24
CA SER A 58 -9.12 -11.89 -2.09
C SER A 58 -8.91 -11.45 -0.65
N MET A 59 -9.53 -12.19 0.29
CA MET A 59 -9.36 -11.96 1.72
C MET A 59 -7.93 -12.27 2.18
N CYS A 60 -7.36 -13.40 1.72
CA CYS A 60 -5.97 -13.75 1.99
C CYS A 60 -5.01 -12.67 1.47
N LEU A 61 -5.20 -12.20 0.23
CA LEU A 61 -4.36 -11.15 -0.32
C LEU A 61 -4.42 -9.86 0.51
N ALA A 62 -5.62 -9.44 0.92
CA ALA A 62 -5.79 -8.26 1.76
C ALA A 62 -5.12 -8.41 3.13
N CYS A 63 -5.27 -9.57 3.78
CA CYS A 63 -4.61 -9.86 5.06
C CYS A 63 -3.09 -9.90 4.92
N VAL A 64 -2.59 -10.52 3.85
CA VAL A 64 -1.14 -10.59 3.57
C VAL A 64 -0.60 -9.19 3.25
N ALA A 65 -1.33 -8.37 2.51
CA ALA A 65 -0.94 -6.99 2.22
C ALA A 65 -0.80 -6.16 3.52
N ILE A 66 -1.81 -6.21 4.40
CA ILE A 66 -1.73 -5.54 5.70
C ILE A 66 -0.60 -6.12 6.54
N GLY A 67 -0.51 -7.44 6.63
CA GLY A 67 0.55 -8.12 7.40
C GLY A 67 1.95 -7.75 6.92
N ALA A 68 2.17 -7.68 5.62
CA ALA A 68 3.45 -7.29 5.03
C ALA A 68 3.82 -5.84 5.37
N THR A 69 2.85 -4.90 5.33
CA THR A 69 3.11 -3.50 5.70
C THR A 69 3.40 -3.34 7.19
N VAL A 70 2.70 -4.06 8.05
CA VAL A 70 2.94 -4.07 9.49
C VAL A 70 4.28 -4.71 9.83
N LEU A 71 4.59 -5.86 9.24
CA LEU A 71 5.89 -6.53 9.46
C LEU A 71 7.07 -5.69 9.00
N ALA A 72 6.92 -4.97 7.87
CA ALA A 72 7.94 -4.06 7.39
C ALA A 72 8.26 -2.93 8.38
N ALA A 73 7.29 -2.51 9.20
CA ALA A 73 7.47 -1.48 10.22
C ALA A 73 8.26 -1.99 11.46
N PHE A 74 8.19 -3.29 11.74
CA PHE A 74 8.94 -3.90 12.84
C PHE A 74 10.33 -4.38 12.45
N TRP A 75 10.69 -4.30 11.18
CA TRP A 75 12.00 -4.74 10.75
C TRP A 75 13.07 -3.74 11.20
N PRO A 76 14.14 -4.20 11.84
CA PRO A 76 15.14 -3.32 12.42
C PRO A 76 15.83 -2.48 11.33
N HIS A 77 15.71 -1.16 11.46
CA HIS A 77 16.49 -0.20 10.67
C HIS A 77 17.75 0.17 11.45
N PRO A 78 18.95 -0.04 10.92
CA PRO A 78 20.19 0.32 11.61
C PRO A 78 20.25 1.82 11.98
N ALA A 79 19.65 2.68 11.17
CA ALA A 79 19.58 4.12 11.44
C ALA A 79 18.58 4.50 12.56
N ALA A 80 17.62 3.65 12.89
CA ALA A 80 16.61 3.93 13.91
C ALA A 80 17.19 3.91 15.34
N GLN A 81 18.34 3.29 15.55
CA GLN A 81 19.00 3.24 16.84
C GLN A 81 19.74 4.56 17.17
N ALA A 82 20.02 5.40 16.18
CA ALA A 82 20.73 6.67 16.37
C ALA A 82 19.78 7.88 16.45
N ALA A 83 18.53 7.76 16.01
CA ALA A 83 17.56 8.84 16.08
C ALA A 83 16.95 8.88 17.48
N THR A 84 17.48 9.74 18.34
CA THR A 84 16.82 10.19 19.57
C THR A 84 15.39 10.61 19.25
N GLN A 85 14.46 10.23 20.14
CA GLN A 85 13.03 10.52 20.13
C GLN A 85 12.74 11.99 19.81
N ASP A 86 12.68 12.32 18.54
CA ASP A 86 12.28 13.65 18.11
C ASP A 86 10.76 13.69 18.04
N HIS A 87 10.14 14.63 18.78
CA HIS A 87 8.67 14.80 18.85
C HIS A 87 8.03 15.14 17.50
N THR A 88 8.81 15.35 16.45
CA THR A 88 8.36 15.61 15.08
C THR A 88 7.84 14.35 14.36
N GLY A 89 8.12 13.15 14.88
CA GLY A 89 7.76 11.88 14.24
C GLY A 89 6.27 11.72 13.94
N GLY A 90 5.39 12.26 14.80
CA GLY A 90 3.94 12.17 14.60
C GLY A 90 3.43 13.04 13.45
N ALA A 91 3.92 14.27 13.33
CA ALA A 91 3.54 15.17 12.24
C ALA A 91 4.02 14.64 10.89
N MET A 92 5.25 14.10 10.84
CA MET A 92 5.80 13.47 9.63
C MET A 92 5.04 12.19 9.27
N ALA A 93 4.64 11.38 10.24
CA ALA A 93 3.81 10.20 9.98
C ALA A 93 2.47 10.57 9.32
N GLY A 94 1.82 11.64 9.80
CA GLY A 94 0.59 12.16 9.19
C GLY A 94 0.79 12.63 7.74
N ALA A 95 1.89 13.32 7.47
CA ALA A 95 2.24 13.75 6.10
C ALA A 95 2.48 12.53 5.17
N CYS A 96 3.25 11.54 5.63
CA CYS A 96 3.48 10.31 4.88
C CYS A 96 2.17 9.55 4.62
N MET A 97 1.30 9.41 5.62
CA MET A 97 -0.02 8.82 5.45
C MET A 97 -0.82 9.57 4.38
N GLY A 98 -0.84 10.91 4.45
CA GLY A 98 -1.53 11.75 3.46
C GLY A 98 -1.02 11.52 2.04
N VAL A 99 0.31 11.49 1.85
CA VAL A 99 0.94 11.20 0.55
C VAL A 99 0.60 9.80 0.08
N GLY A 100 0.69 8.78 0.95
CA GLY A 100 0.35 7.41 0.61
C GLY A 100 -1.11 7.25 0.19
N LEU A 101 -2.04 7.91 0.88
CA LEU A 101 -3.45 7.94 0.51
C LEU A 101 -3.66 8.65 -0.84
N LEU A 102 -3.04 9.81 -1.04
CA LEU A 102 -3.14 10.57 -2.30
C LEU A 102 -2.67 9.73 -3.50
N LEU A 103 -1.61 8.97 -3.34
CA LEU A 103 -1.08 8.09 -4.39
C LEU A 103 -1.93 6.82 -4.56
N GLY A 104 -2.50 6.29 -3.50
CA GLY A 104 -3.34 5.09 -3.55
C GLY A 104 -4.73 5.35 -4.17
N VAL A 105 -5.33 6.53 -3.95
CA VAL A 105 -6.66 6.86 -4.47
C VAL A 105 -6.79 6.69 -5.99
N PRO A 106 -5.90 7.24 -6.84
CA PRO A 106 -5.99 7.03 -8.28
C PRO A 106 -5.79 5.55 -8.67
N VAL A 107 -4.95 4.81 -7.96
CA VAL A 107 -4.78 3.37 -8.17
C VAL A 107 -6.09 2.64 -7.90
N TYR A 108 -6.71 2.92 -6.75
CA TYR A 108 -8.01 2.35 -6.41
C TYR A 108 -9.07 2.67 -7.46
N ALA A 109 -9.20 3.96 -7.83
CA ALA A 109 -10.18 4.41 -8.81
C ALA A 109 -10.00 3.71 -10.17
N LEU A 110 -8.76 3.64 -10.67
CA LEU A 110 -8.45 2.96 -11.94
C LEU A 110 -8.79 1.47 -11.89
N LEU A 111 -8.45 0.78 -10.80
CA LEU A 111 -8.76 -0.63 -10.66
C LEU A 111 -10.27 -0.87 -10.54
N ARG A 112 -11.01 0.04 -9.90
CA ARG A 112 -12.48 -0.03 -9.83
C ARG A 112 -13.16 0.22 -11.18
N LEU A 113 -12.55 1.00 -12.07
CA LEU A 113 -13.05 1.16 -13.45
C LEU A 113 -12.90 -0.12 -14.28
N VAL A 114 -11.88 -0.92 -13.99
CA VAL A 114 -11.63 -2.18 -14.67
C VAL A 114 -12.39 -3.34 -14.02
N ASP A 115 -12.57 -3.27 -12.69
CA ASP A 115 -13.32 -4.26 -11.92
C ASP A 115 -14.82 -4.11 -12.19
N ARG A 116 -15.47 -5.22 -12.52
CA ARG A 116 -16.88 -5.26 -12.94
C ARG A 116 -17.89 -5.30 -11.80
N GLY A 117 -17.60 -4.66 -10.69
CA GLY A 117 -18.56 -4.46 -9.60
C GLY A 117 -18.65 -5.60 -8.60
N ASN A 118 -17.74 -6.56 -8.63
CA ASN A 118 -17.67 -7.60 -7.61
C ASN A 118 -17.14 -7.04 -6.27
N ALA A 119 -17.81 -7.36 -5.16
CA ALA A 119 -17.39 -6.99 -3.82
C ALA A 119 -15.95 -7.41 -3.50
N MET A 120 -15.54 -8.57 -3.99
CA MET A 120 -14.20 -9.09 -3.78
C MET A 120 -13.15 -8.36 -4.61
N GLY A 121 -13.49 -7.91 -5.82
CA GLY A 121 -12.63 -7.06 -6.64
C GLY A 121 -12.36 -5.71 -5.96
N SER A 122 -13.37 -5.14 -5.28
CA SER A 122 -13.20 -3.93 -4.48
C SER A 122 -12.16 -4.10 -3.36
N LEU A 123 -12.15 -5.24 -2.68
CA LEU A 123 -11.18 -5.54 -1.62
C LEU A 123 -9.76 -5.68 -2.18
N VAL A 124 -9.61 -6.36 -3.33
CA VAL A 124 -8.32 -6.49 -4.01
C VAL A 124 -7.83 -5.15 -4.52
N ALA A 125 -8.70 -4.32 -5.08
CA ALA A 125 -8.36 -2.97 -5.53
C ALA A 125 -7.92 -2.08 -4.34
N ALA A 126 -8.57 -2.22 -3.20
CA ALA A 126 -8.19 -1.52 -1.97
C ALA A 126 -6.82 -1.97 -1.45
N ALA A 127 -6.56 -3.29 -1.46
CA ALA A 127 -5.25 -3.83 -1.09
C ALA A 127 -4.14 -3.34 -2.05
N ALA A 128 -4.42 -3.34 -3.36
CA ALA A 128 -3.49 -2.82 -4.36
C ALA A 128 -3.18 -1.33 -4.16
N ALA A 129 -4.20 -0.53 -3.86
CA ALA A 129 -4.02 0.91 -3.59
C ALA A 129 -3.16 1.15 -2.34
N GLY A 130 -3.42 0.41 -1.27
CA GLY A 130 -2.61 0.46 -0.05
C GLY A 130 -1.16 0.05 -0.29
N LEU A 131 -0.94 -1.03 -1.04
CA LEU A 131 0.40 -1.50 -1.40
C LEU A 131 1.14 -0.49 -2.28
N ALA A 132 0.46 0.12 -3.26
CA ALA A 132 1.07 1.12 -4.14
C ALA A 132 1.52 2.36 -3.35
N GLY A 133 0.67 2.88 -2.44
CA GLY A 133 1.04 3.97 -1.54
C GLY A 133 2.23 3.61 -0.66
N ASN A 134 2.21 2.42 -0.04
CA ASN A 134 3.31 1.94 0.80
C ASN A 134 4.61 1.71 0.02
N PHE A 135 4.53 1.20 -1.21
CA PHE A 135 5.69 1.02 -2.07
C PHE A 135 6.41 2.35 -2.32
N VAL A 136 5.66 3.38 -2.69
CA VAL A 136 6.23 4.72 -2.95
C VAL A 136 6.79 5.32 -1.65
N LEU A 137 6.04 5.24 -0.55
CA LEU A 137 6.52 5.73 0.74
C LEU A 137 7.80 5.04 1.16
N LYS A 138 7.89 3.71 1.04
CA LYS A 138 9.10 2.96 1.40
C LYS A 138 10.29 3.31 0.51
N ALA A 139 10.06 3.66 -0.75
CA ALA A 139 11.11 4.06 -1.69
C ALA A 139 11.65 5.48 -1.42
N HIS A 140 10.84 6.36 -0.85
CA HIS A 140 11.14 7.80 -0.76
C HIS A 140 11.21 8.34 0.68
N CYS A 141 10.63 7.66 1.66
CA CYS A 141 10.66 8.10 3.05
C CYS A 141 11.96 7.66 3.73
N SER A 142 12.77 8.62 4.15
CA SER A 142 14.02 8.40 4.88
C SER A 142 13.88 8.48 6.40
N VAL A 143 12.65 8.73 6.90
CA VAL A 143 12.41 8.89 8.35
C VAL A 143 12.42 7.53 9.03
N PRO A 144 13.39 7.22 9.87
CA PRO A 144 13.46 5.95 10.57
C PRO A 144 12.49 5.93 11.76
N GLY A 145 12.01 4.77 12.12
CA GLY A 145 11.26 4.56 13.37
C GLY A 145 9.99 3.74 13.17
N THR A 146 9.83 2.73 14.03
CA THR A 146 8.68 1.82 14.00
C THR A 146 7.35 2.56 14.12
N SER A 147 7.26 3.55 15.01
CA SER A 147 6.04 4.35 15.19
C SER A 147 5.71 5.16 13.94
N HIS A 148 6.71 5.75 13.28
CA HIS A 148 6.53 6.46 12.02
C HIS A 148 6.02 5.52 10.92
N GLU A 149 6.64 4.37 10.76
CA GLU A 149 6.25 3.39 9.74
C GLU A 149 4.86 2.79 10.01
N LEU A 150 4.50 2.52 11.27
CA LEU A 150 3.17 2.03 11.62
C LEU A 150 2.09 3.09 11.36
N LEU A 151 2.30 4.32 11.84
CA LEU A 151 1.32 5.39 11.73
C LEU A 151 1.29 6.02 10.34
N GLY A 152 2.44 6.15 9.69
CA GLY A 152 2.56 6.79 8.39
C GLY A 152 2.34 5.85 7.21
N HIS A 153 2.86 4.63 7.28
CA HIS A 153 2.86 3.70 6.17
C HIS A 153 1.81 2.59 6.33
N ALA A 154 1.86 1.79 7.41
CA ALA A 154 0.93 0.68 7.56
C ALA A 154 -0.54 1.14 7.66
N SER A 155 -0.80 2.33 8.22
CA SER A 155 -2.12 2.93 8.26
C SER A 155 -2.74 3.16 6.87
N VAL A 156 -1.94 3.42 5.82
CA VAL A 156 -2.42 3.57 4.44
C VAL A 156 -3.15 2.30 3.97
N ALA A 157 -2.52 1.13 4.16
CA ALA A 157 -3.14 -0.13 3.79
C ALA A 157 -4.40 -0.42 4.61
N LEU A 158 -4.38 -0.11 5.92
CA LEU A 158 -5.54 -0.26 6.79
C LEU A 158 -6.70 0.63 6.36
N VAL A 159 -6.45 1.91 6.06
CA VAL A 159 -7.49 2.85 5.61
C VAL A 159 -8.13 2.37 4.31
N PHE A 160 -7.34 1.92 3.34
CA PHE A 160 -7.91 1.40 2.10
C PHE A 160 -8.70 0.12 2.32
N VAL A 161 -8.15 -0.89 2.98
CA VAL A 161 -8.80 -2.20 3.11
C VAL A 161 -9.99 -2.15 4.06
N VAL A 162 -9.83 -1.55 5.23
CA VAL A 162 -10.90 -1.49 6.25
C VAL A 162 -11.92 -0.42 5.90
N GLY A 163 -11.47 0.79 5.56
CA GLY A 163 -12.36 1.92 5.26
C GLY A 163 -13.24 1.63 4.04
N LEU A 164 -12.65 1.22 2.92
CA LEU A 164 -13.42 0.91 1.71
C LEU A 164 -14.20 -0.40 1.81
N GLY A 165 -13.68 -1.39 2.55
CA GLY A 165 -14.40 -2.62 2.83
C GLY A 165 -15.67 -2.36 3.65
N LEU A 166 -15.63 -1.46 4.63
CA LEU A 166 -16.79 -1.03 5.41
C LEU A 166 -17.78 -0.24 4.56
N VAL A 167 -17.32 0.73 3.80
CA VAL A 167 -18.17 1.53 2.90
C VAL A 167 -18.92 0.61 1.94
N HIS A 168 -18.23 -0.36 1.36
CA HIS A 168 -18.84 -1.29 0.43
C HIS A 168 -19.94 -2.16 1.09
N ARG A 169 -19.70 -2.64 2.31
CA ARG A 169 -20.72 -3.40 3.07
C ARG A 169 -21.96 -2.58 3.40
N VAL A 170 -21.77 -1.30 3.74
CA VAL A 170 -22.89 -0.41 4.12
C VAL A 170 -23.70 0.01 2.88
N THR A 171 -23.05 0.15 1.73
CA THR A 171 -23.71 0.57 0.48
C THR A 171 -24.42 -0.58 -0.24
N GLN A 172 -24.01 -1.82 -0.03
CA GLN A 172 -24.74 -2.99 -0.54
C GLN A 172 -25.90 -3.31 0.41
N LYS A 173 -27.07 -2.66 0.18
CA LYS A 173 -28.33 -3.08 0.81
C LYS A 173 -28.61 -4.53 0.38
N PRO A 174 -28.99 -5.41 1.32
CA PRO A 174 -29.53 -6.71 0.95
C PRO A 174 -30.80 -6.48 0.12
N SER A 175 -30.79 -6.94 -1.13
CA SER A 175 -31.97 -7.04 -2.00
C SER A 175 -32.84 -8.22 -1.58
#